data_62a0a39289aebff06dabe0b7f12e7239
#
_entry.id   62a0a39289aebff06dabe0b7f12e7239
#
_cell.length_a   1.000
_cell.length_b   1.000
_cell.length_c   1.000
_cell.angle_alpha   90.00
_cell.angle_beta   90.00
_cell.angle_gamma   90.00
#
_symmetry.space_group_name_H-M   'P 1'
#
loop_
_entity.id
_entity.type
_entity.pdbx_description
1 polymer ?
#
loop_
_entity_poly.entity_id
_entity_poly.type
_entity_poly.pdbx_seq_one_letter_code
_entity_poly.pdbx_strand_id
1 'polypeptide(L)'
;ASDDKKKFVMIAGPSSSGKTSFANRLSIQLIAKGRKPHPLSLDDYYVDREFCPKNPDGSYDFECLESIDVKLFNEDMNRLLKGEAVDMPSFNFKTGKREYRGRKLTLGPDDILVIEGIHGLNDRLSQLIPPEHKFKIYISALTQLNIDEHNPLSTTDERLIRRIVRDARTRGTNAMETIAMWPSVRKGERENIFPFQEQADVMFNSALVYEPAVLKVYAEPLLFGIERDCPEYLEAKRLLKLLDYFLPMPADGIPNNSLLREFVGGSCFNV
;
A
#
# COMPACT_ATOMS: atom_id res chain seq x y z
N ALA A 1 18.23 -5.77 10.02
CA ALA A 1 18.69 -5.01 11.19
C ALA A 1 20.11 -5.42 11.62
N SER A 2 20.54 -6.63 11.25
CA SER A 2 21.91 -7.11 11.55
C SER A 2 22.95 -6.68 10.52
N ASP A 3 22.54 -6.15 9.38
CA ASP A 3 23.43 -5.65 8.32
C ASP A 3 23.46 -4.12 8.36
N ASP A 4 24.56 -3.56 8.86
CA ASP A 4 24.76 -2.11 9.02
C ASP A 4 24.83 -1.34 7.69
N LYS A 5 25.04 -2.05 6.57
CA LYS A 5 25.06 -1.44 5.25
C LYS A 5 23.66 -1.09 4.72
N LYS A 6 22.61 -1.82 5.17
CA LYS A 6 21.24 -1.59 4.72
C LYS A 6 20.70 -0.28 5.30
N LYS A 7 20.50 0.72 4.44
CA LYS A 7 19.99 2.05 4.79
C LYS A 7 18.56 2.29 4.30
N PHE A 8 18.12 1.56 3.28
CA PHE A 8 16.82 1.70 2.68
C PHE A 8 16.06 0.37 2.72
N VAL A 9 14.93 0.35 3.40
CA VAL A 9 13.94 -0.74 3.33
C VAL A 9 12.84 -0.28 2.40
N MET A 10 12.70 -0.95 1.25
CA MET A 10 11.75 -0.60 0.20
C MET A 10 10.59 -1.60 0.20
N ILE A 11 9.40 -1.12 0.47
CA ILE A 11 8.19 -1.95 0.63
C ILE A 11 7.25 -1.67 -0.53
N ALA A 12 6.96 -2.70 -1.33
CA ALA A 12 5.93 -2.60 -2.36
C ALA A 12 4.93 -3.75 -2.27
N GLY A 13 3.78 -3.52 -2.86
CA GLY A 13 2.71 -4.50 -2.93
C GLY A 13 1.45 -3.88 -3.51
N PRO A 14 0.49 -4.71 -3.89
CA PRO A 14 -0.73 -4.26 -4.56
C PRO A 14 -1.60 -3.40 -3.64
N SER A 15 -2.61 -2.76 -4.23
CA SER A 15 -3.57 -1.95 -3.47
C SER A 15 -4.21 -2.76 -2.35
N SER A 16 -4.40 -2.12 -1.20
CA SER A 16 -4.99 -2.72 0.01
C SER A 16 -4.23 -3.95 0.55
N SER A 17 -2.92 -4.04 0.30
CA SER A 17 -2.06 -5.06 0.90
C SER A 17 -1.65 -4.75 2.34
N GLY A 18 -1.91 -3.52 2.86
CA GLY A 18 -1.51 -3.09 4.20
C GLY A 18 -0.08 -2.57 4.28
N LYS A 19 0.46 -1.98 3.19
CA LYS A 19 1.83 -1.43 3.15
C LYS A 19 2.12 -0.45 4.26
N THR A 20 1.24 0.54 4.45
CA THR A 20 1.44 1.63 5.42
C THR A 20 1.46 1.10 6.85
N SER A 21 0.50 0.28 7.24
CA SER A 21 0.48 -0.35 8.56
C SER A 21 1.69 -1.27 8.77
N PHE A 22 2.11 -2.00 7.74
CA PHE A 22 3.29 -2.86 7.82
C PHE A 22 4.56 -2.03 8.00
N ALA A 23 4.74 -0.94 7.26
CA ALA A 23 5.89 -0.03 7.38
C ALA A 23 6.00 0.53 8.81
N ASN A 24 4.87 0.94 9.41
CA ASN A 24 4.83 1.41 10.79
C ASN A 24 5.18 0.30 11.79
N ARG A 25 4.63 -0.91 11.64
CA ARG A 25 4.97 -2.06 12.49
C ARG A 25 6.43 -2.46 12.38
N LEU A 26 6.98 -2.48 11.16
CA LEU A 26 8.40 -2.75 10.93
C LEU A 26 9.26 -1.68 11.60
N SER A 27 8.86 -0.42 11.52
CA SER A 27 9.56 0.68 12.19
C SER A 27 9.64 0.46 13.71
N ILE A 28 8.57 0.01 14.36
CA ILE A 28 8.61 -0.34 15.79
C ILE A 28 9.62 -1.48 16.06
N GLN A 29 9.65 -2.52 15.22
CA GLN A 29 10.61 -3.61 15.37
C GLN A 29 12.06 -3.15 15.16
N LEU A 30 12.30 -2.22 14.24
CA LEU A 30 13.61 -1.61 14.03
C LEU A 30 14.05 -0.79 15.24
N ILE A 31 13.15 -0.01 15.85
CA ILE A 31 13.41 0.74 17.11
C ILE A 31 13.79 -0.24 18.23
N ALA A 32 13.06 -1.33 18.38
CA ALA A 32 13.37 -2.37 19.39
C ALA A 32 14.74 -3.04 19.17
N LYS A 33 15.29 -2.92 17.95
CA LYS A 33 16.64 -3.38 17.59
C LYS A 33 17.71 -2.28 17.61
N GLY A 34 17.39 -1.12 18.19
CA GLY A 34 18.32 0.01 18.32
C GLY A 34 18.49 0.84 17.06
N ARG A 35 17.63 0.66 16.03
CA ARG A 35 17.66 1.45 14.81
C ARG A 35 16.72 2.65 14.90
N LYS A 36 16.95 3.65 14.06
CA LYS A 36 16.13 4.86 13.96
C LYS A 36 15.43 4.88 12.60
N PRO A 37 14.22 4.30 12.48
CA PRO A 37 13.48 4.27 11.22
C PRO A 37 12.85 5.63 10.91
N HIS A 38 12.90 6.01 9.63
CA HIS A 38 12.24 7.18 9.06
C HIS A 38 11.25 6.72 8.00
N PRO A 39 9.94 6.70 8.28
CA PRO A 39 8.93 6.37 7.29
C PRO A 39 8.87 7.42 6.17
N LEU A 40 8.79 6.94 4.92
CA LEU A 40 8.67 7.74 3.72
C LEU A 40 7.71 7.09 2.74
N SER A 41 6.72 7.83 2.25
CA SER A 41 5.88 7.39 1.14
C SER A 41 6.51 7.81 -0.20
N LEU A 42 6.51 6.91 -1.18
CA LEU A 42 6.90 7.25 -2.56
C LEU A 42 5.93 8.26 -3.18
N ASP A 43 4.70 8.32 -2.68
CA ASP A 43 3.70 9.29 -3.14
C ASP A 43 4.15 10.74 -2.87
N ASP A 44 5.04 10.98 -1.89
CA ASP A 44 5.63 12.30 -1.63
C ASP A 44 6.53 12.78 -2.78
N TYR A 45 6.96 11.88 -3.67
CA TYR A 45 7.79 12.17 -4.84
C TYR A 45 7.01 12.29 -6.15
N TYR A 46 5.67 12.32 -6.13
CA TYR A 46 4.89 12.57 -7.34
C TYR A 46 5.31 13.90 -7.99
N VAL A 47 5.31 13.90 -9.32
CA VAL A 47 5.38 15.14 -10.09
C VAL A 47 4.09 15.93 -9.89
N ASP A 48 4.11 17.26 -10.10
CA ASP A 48 2.88 18.03 -10.05
C ASP A 48 1.86 17.47 -11.04
N ARG A 49 0.58 17.46 -10.66
CA ARG A 49 -0.51 16.80 -11.42
C ARG A 49 -0.52 17.15 -12.89
N GLU A 50 -0.23 18.41 -13.23
CA GLU A 50 -0.19 18.89 -14.61
C GLU A 50 0.86 18.22 -15.49
N PHE A 51 1.93 17.68 -14.88
CA PHE A 51 3.01 16.95 -15.56
C PHE A 51 2.84 15.43 -15.51
N CYS A 52 1.83 14.95 -14.78
CA CYS A 52 1.56 13.52 -14.71
C CYS A 52 1.15 12.96 -16.09
N PRO A 53 1.66 11.80 -16.51
CA PRO A 53 1.25 11.14 -17.73
C PRO A 53 -0.26 10.92 -17.80
N LYS A 54 -0.80 10.83 -19.01
CA LYS A 54 -2.23 10.62 -19.23
C LYS A 54 -2.48 9.29 -19.94
N ASN A 55 -3.55 8.64 -19.52
CA ASN A 55 -4.13 7.50 -20.21
C ASN A 55 -4.70 7.91 -21.57
N PRO A 56 -4.97 6.95 -22.48
CA PRO A 56 -5.60 7.24 -23.78
C PRO A 56 -6.97 7.92 -23.70
N ASP A 57 -7.69 7.77 -22.58
CA ASP A 57 -8.98 8.42 -22.32
C ASP A 57 -8.86 9.86 -21.79
N GLY A 58 -7.61 10.36 -21.62
CA GLY A 58 -7.30 11.69 -21.12
C GLY A 58 -7.24 11.81 -19.58
N SER A 59 -7.55 10.76 -18.82
CA SER A 59 -7.37 10.71 -17.38
C SER A 59 -5.88 10.64 -17.02
N TYR A 60 -5.50 11.10 -15.80
CA TYR A 60 -4.13 11.00 -15.34
C TYR A 60 -3.79 9.56 -14.95
N ASP A 61 -2.60 9.11 -15.36
CA ASP A 61 -2.03 7.81 -14.97
C ASP A 61 -1.11 7.98 -13.75
N PHE A 62 -1.67 7.88 -12.56
CA PHE A 62 -0.91 7.93 -11.31
C PHE A 62 -0.22 6.59 -10.95
N GLU A 63 -0.52 5.53 -11.69
CA GLU A 63 0.04 4.19 -11.41
C GLU A 63 1.35 3.94 -12.18
N CYS A 64 1.71 4.75 -13.17
CA CYS A 64 2.95 4.58 -13.91
C CYS A 64 4.17 5.14 -13.14
N LEU A 65 5.36 4.63 -13.44
CA LEU A 65 6.60 5.08 -12.79
C LEU A 65 6.91 6.54 -13.09
N GLU A 66 6.54 7.01 -14.27
CA GLU A 66 6.77 8.37 -14.76
C GLU A 66 5.94 9.43 -14.01
N SER A 67 4.97 9.00 -13.21
CA SER A 67 4.25 9.87 -12.25
C SER A 67 5.11 10.27 -11.05
N ILE A 68 6.21 9.53 -10.80
CA ILE A 68 7.19 9.81 -9.74
C ILE A 68 8.39 10.54 -10.34
N ASP A 69 8.89 11.54 -9.64
CA ASP A 69 10.17 12.21 -9.97
C ASP A 69 11.34 11.29 -9.57
N VAL A 70 11.62 10.31 -10.42
CA VAL A 70 12.68 9.31 -10.24
C VAL A 70 14.04 9.98 -10.09
N LYS A 71 14.27 11.09 -10.79
CA LYS A 71 15.53 11.83 -10.72
C LYS A 71 15.73 12.43 -9.35
N LEU A 72 14.76 13.21 -8.87
CA LEU A 72 14.81 13.81 -7.53
C LEU A 72 14.94 12.73 -6.45
N PHE A 73 14.17 11.65 -6.55
CA PHE A 73 14.26 10.54 -5.60
C PHE A 73 15.68 9.99 -5.49
N ASN A 74 16.33 9.70 -6.62
CA ASN A 74 17.70 9.18 -6.60
C ASN A 74 18.72 10.21 -6.10
N GLU A 75 18.57 11.50 -6.46
CA GLU A 75 19.43 12.58 -5.97
C GLU A 75 19.35 12.69 -4.45
N ASP A 76 18.15 12.72 -3.88
CA ASP A 76 17.92 12.80 -2.45
C ASP A 76 18.47 11.58 -1.70
N MET A 77 18.19 10.36 -2.20
CA MET A 77 18.71 9.14 -1.57
C MET A 77 20.24 9.09 -1.57
N ASN A 78 20.90 9.51 -2.65
CA ASN A 78 22.36 9.55 -2.72
C ASN A 78 22.96 10.63 -1.80
N ARG A 79 22.31 11.79 -1.64
CA ARG A 79 22.71 12.81 -0.67
C ARG A 79 22.60 12.31 0.75
N LEU A 80 21.50 11.62 1.08
CA LEU A 80 21.31 10.99 2.38
C LEU A 80 22.38 9.93 2.68
N LEU A 81 22.77 9.10 1.69
CA LEU A 81 23.86 8.13 1.85
C LEU A 81 25.21 8.79 2.16
N LYS A 82 25.44 10.01 1.66
CA LYS A 82 26.64 10.81 1.96
C LYS A 82 26.56 11.53 3.31
N GLY A 83 25.45 11.39 4.05
CA GLY A 83 25.22 12.11 5.30
C GLY A 83 24.87 13.59 5.13
N GLU A 84 24.46 14.00 3.92
CA GLU A 84 24.01 15.36 3.66
C GLU A 84 22.56 15.56 4.15
N ALA A 85 22.23 16.78 4.51
CA ALA A 85 20.85 17.15 4.86
C ALA A 85 20.02 17.32 3.58
N VAL A 86 18.85 16.67 3.55
CA VAL A 86 17.86 16.76 2.47
C VAL A 86 16.56 17.33 3.02
N ASP A 87 15.98 18.30 2.33
CA ASP A 87 14.61 18.78 2.61
C ASP A 87 13.63 17.84 1.91
N MET A 88 12.95 17.02 2.72
CA MET A 88 12.09 15.96 2.21
C MET A 88 10.80 16.54 1.61
N PRO A 89 10.45 16.15 0.38
CA PRO A 89 9.20 16.60 -0.23
C PRO A 89 7.98 16.04 0.49
N SER A 90 6.82 16.61 0.20
CA SER A 90 5.49 16.09 0.55
C SER A 90 4.51 16.41 -0.57
N PHE A 91 3.68 15.45 -0.96
CA PHE A 91 2.70 15.67 -2.01
C PHE A 91 1.33 16.04 -1.43
N ASN A 92 0.78 17.14 -1.88
CA ASN A 92 -0.56 17.58 -1.50
C ASN A 92 -1.59 17.09 -2.52
N PHE A 93 -2.30 16.02 -2.19
CA PHE A 93 -3.31 15.40 -3.08
C PHE A 93 -4.48 16.33 -3.42
N LYS A 94 -4.80 17.32 -2.56
CA LYS A 94 -5.88 18.28 -2.83
C LYS A 94 -5.50 19.27 -3.93
N THR A 95 -4.30 19.85 -3.83
CA THR A 95 -3.79 20.81 -4.80
C THR A 95 -3.13 20.14 -6.01
N GLY A 96 -2.72 18.87 -5.88
CA GLY A 96 -1.98 18.13 -6.90
C GLY A 96 -0.55 18.64 -7.09
N LYS A 97 0.06 19.19 -6.03
CA LYS A 97 1.41 19.78 -6.06
C LYS A 97 2.31 19.20 -5.01
N ARG A 98 3.60 19.12 -5.35
CA ARG A 98 4.67 18.82 -4.40
C ARG A 98 5.01 20.08 -3.59
N GLU A 99 5.15 19.91 -2.30
CA GLU A 99 5.44 20.98 -1.34
C GLU A 99 6.66 20.63 -0.50
N TYR A 100 7.40 21.65 -0.05
CA TYR A 100 8.47 21.50 0.92
C TYR A 100 8.06 22.19 2.21
N ARG A 101 7.94 21.43 3.28
CA ARG A 101 7.45 21.90 4.58
C ARG A 101 8.58 22.06 5.61
N GLY A 102 9.83 22.11 5.15
CA GLY A 102 11.02 22.26 6.01
C GLY A 102 11.38 20.99 6.79
N ARG A 103 10.91 19.80 6.35
CA ARG A 103 11.24 18.52 6.95
C ARG A 103 12.64 18.08 6.49
N LYS A 104 13.67 18.55 7.20
CA LYS A 104 15.05 18.16 6.91
C LYS A 104 15.37 16.80 7.52
N LEU A 105 16.03 15.95 6.75
CA LEU A 105 16.51 14.62 7.16
C LEU A 105 18.00 14.50 6.84
N THR A 106 18.75 13.91 7.76
CA THR A 106 20.13 13.47 7.59
C THR A 106 20.25 12.06 8.15
N LEU A 107 20.90 11.14 7.42
CA LEU A 107 21.08 9.77 7.90
C LEU A 107 22.38 9.60 8.67
N GLY A 108 22.27 9.21 9.92
CA GLY A 108 23.37 8.73 10.74
C GLY A 108 23.60 7.21 10.59
N PRO A 109 24.53 6.64 11.38
CA PRO A 109 24.87 5.23 11.30
C PRO A 109 23.69 4.29 11.60
N ASP A 110 22.83 4.64 12.55
CA ASP A 110 21.70 3.81 12.98
C ASP A 110 20.38 4.14 12.26
N ASP A 111 20.38 5.17 11.42
CA ASP A 111 19.18 5.60 10.71
C ASP A 111 18.88 4.66 9.53
N ILE A 112 17.60 4.33 9.34
CA ILE A 112 17.06 3.51 8.25
C ILE A 112 15.84 4.22 7.66
N LEU A 113 15.82 4.42 6.36
CA LEU A 113 14.64 4.89 5.65
C LEU A 113 13.73 3.70 5.34
N VAL A 114 12.48 3.79 5.78
CA VAL A 114 11.43 2.79 5.48
C VAL A 114 10.51 3.39 4.43
N ILE A 115 10.76 3.02 3.17
CA ILE A 115 10.11 3.59 1.98
C ILE A 115 8.98 2.66 1.55
N GLU A 116 7.75 3.17 1.43
CA GLU A 116 6.63 2.38 0.94
C GLU A 116 6.00 3.03 -0.30
N GLY A 117 5.55 2.18 -1.22
CA GLY A 117 4.84 2.59 -2.42
C GLY A 117 4.82 1.50 -3.47
N ILE A 118 3.99 1.67 -4.51
CA ILE A 118 3.79 0.63 -5.53
C ILE A 118 5.04 0.32 -6.33
N HIS A 119 5.93 1.29 -6.52
CA HIS A 119 7.17 1.17 -7.30
C HIS A 119 8.40 0.76 -6.46
N GLY A 120 8.25 0.46 -5.17
CA GLY A 120 9.38 0.17 -4.28
C GLY A 120 10.27 -1.01 -4.73
N LEU A 121 9.76 -1.93 -5.53
CA LEU A 121 10.54 -3.06 -6.08
C LEU A 121 11.13 -2.78 -7.45
N ASN A 122 10.64 -1.76 -8.17
CA ASN A 122 11.09 -1.47 -9.53
C ASN A 122 12.53 -0.89 -9.50
N ASP A 123 13.49 -1.60 -10.11
CA ASP A 123 14.87 -1.15 -10.15
C ASP A 123 15.07 0.16 -10.92
N ARG A 124 14.18 0.51 -11.85
CA ARG A 124 14.21 1.82 -12.52
C ARG A 124 14.02 2.98 -11.53
N LEU A 125 13.25 2.79 -10.46
CA LEU A 125 13.06 3.80 -9.41
C LEU A 125 14.38 4.07 -8.67
N SER A 126 15.12 3.03 -8.32
CA SER A 126 16.27 3.12 -7.42
C SER A 126 17.58 2.71 -8.08
N GLN A 127 17.73 2.97 -9.39
CA GLN A 127 18.87 2.51 -10.19
C GLN A 127 20.22 3.11 -9.76
N LEU A 128 20.20 4.31 -9.17
CA LEU A 128 21.42 4.98 -8.69
C LEU A 128 21.74 4.68 -7.22
N ILE A 129 20.93 3.86 -6.55
CA ILE A 129 21.20 3.42 -5.17
C ILE A 129 21.90 2.06 -5.22
N PRO A 130 23.09 1.91 -4.61
CA PRO A 130 23.81 0.64 -4.61
C PRO A 130 22.97 -0.49 -3.97
N PRO A 131 22.98 -1.72 -4.53
CA PRO A 131 22.17 -2.83 -4.03
C PRO A 131 22.45 -3.21 -2.56
N GLU A 132 23.70 -3.05 -2.12
CA GLU A 132 24.08 -3.31 -0.73
C GLU A 132 23.38 -2.43 0.28
N HIS A 133 22.89 -1.26 -0.12
CA HIS A 133 22.14 -0.34 0.77
C HIS A 133 20.64 -0.57 0.74
N LYS A 134 20.11 -1.42 -0.16
CA LYS A 134 18.67 -1.70 -0.31
C LYS A 134 18.28 -3.04 0.31
N PHE A 135 17.11 -3.08 0.90
CA PHE A 135 16.40 -4.30 1.29
C PHE A 135 14.96 -4.20 0.81
N LYS A 136 14.55 -5.09 -0.06
CA LYS A 136 13.27 -5.04 -0.75
C LYS A 136 12.27 -6.03 -0.16
N ILE A 137 11.06 -5.57 0.14
CA ILE A 137 9.98 -6.36 0.73
C ILE A 137 8.76 -6.28 -0.18
N TYR A 138 8.29 -7.44 -0.64
CA TYR A 138 6.98 -7.55 -1.27
C TYR A 138 5.94 -7.90 -0.22
N ILE A 139 4.84 -7.13 -0.13
CA ILE A 139 3.73 -7.40 0.79
C ILE A 139 2.43 -7.60 0.02
N SER A 140 1.72 -8.67 0.30
CA SER A 140 0.38 -8.93 -0.23
C SER A 140 -0.45 -9.75 0.76
N ALA A 141 -1.77 -9.63 0.66
CA ALA A 141 -2.70 -10.51 1.36
C ALA A 141 -2.77 -11.85 0.60
N LEU A 142 -1.79 -12.71 0.83
CA LEU A 142 -1.73 -14.05 0.22
C LEU A 142 -2.64 -14.98 1.00
N THR A 143 -3.91 -15.00 0.62
CA THR A 143 -4.91 -15.86 1.26
C THR A 143 -4.55 -17.34 1.09
N GLN A 144 -4.65 -18.09 2.16
CA GLN A 144 -4.39 -19.53 2.21
C GLN A 144 -5.63 -20.33 2.63
N LEU A 145 -6.77 -19.65 2.76
CA LEU A 145 -8.04 -20.26 3.10
C LEU A 145 -8.71 -20.82 1.87
N ASN A 146 -9.25 -22.02 2.01
CA ASN A 146 -10.19 -22.60 1.05
C ASN A 146 -11.62 -22.42 1.59
N ILE A 147 -12.54 -22.09 0.69
CA ILE A 147 -13.97 -22.03 0.99
C ILE A 147 -14.53 -23.47 1.04
N ASP A 148 -14.05 -24.32 0.15
CA ASP A 148 -14.32 -25.73 0.07
C ASP A 148 -13.09 -26.50 -0.47
N GLU A 149 -13.22 -27.79 -0.78
CA GLU A 149 -12.12 -28.64 -1.25
C GLU A 149 -11.45 -28.15 -2.54
N HIS A 150 -12.14 -27.33 -3.34
CA HIS A 150 -11.70 -26.93 -4.67
C HIS A 150 -11.56 -25.41 -4.88
N ASN A 151 -12.14 -24.61 -3.99
CA ASN A 151 -12.26 -23.17 -4.16
C ASN A 151 -11.46 -22.39 -3.09
N PRO A 152 -10.23 -21.91 -3.40
CA PRO A 152 -9.51 -21.03 -2.50
C PRO A 152 -10.15 -19.64 -2.46
N LEU A 153 -10.03 -18.98 -1.32
CA LEU A 153 -10.35 -17.57 -1.21
C LEU A 153 -9.40 -16.75 -2.08
N SER A 154 -9.95 -15.97 -2.99
CA SER A 154 -9.14 -15.15 -3.90
C SER A 154 -8.45 -13.99 -3.16
N THR A 155 -7.13 -13.91 -3.28
CA THR A 155 -6.32 -12.75 -2.83
C THR A 155 -6.86 -11.43 -3.40
N THR A 156 -7.35 -11.45 -4.62
CA THR A 156 -7.91 -10.28 -5.28
C THR A 156 -9.21 -9.85 -4.61
N ASP A 157 -10.08 -10.79 -4.27
CA ASP A 157 -11.38 -10.51 -3.65
C ASP A 157 -11.20 -9.98 -2.23
N GLU A 158 -10.32 -10.57 -1.45
CA GLU A 158 -10.02 -10.07 -0.10
C GLU A 158 -9.50 -8.63 -0.14
N ARG A 159 -8.60 -8.31 -1.07
CA ARG A 159 -8.09 -6.94 -1.23
C ARG A 159 -9.16 -5.96 -1.73
N LEU A 160 -10.08 -6.42 -2.59
CA LEU A 160 -11.23 -5.60 -3.00
C LEU A 160 -12.14 -5.30 -1.81
N ILE A 161 -12.45 -6.30 -0.99
CA ILE A 161 -13.26 -6.12 0.23
C ILE A 161 -12.56 -5.17 1.20
N ARG A 162 -11.26 -5.36 1.46
CA ARG A 162 -10.44 -4.41 2.25
C ARG A 162 -10.57 -2.98 1.72
N ARG A 163 -10.46 -2.81 0.40
CA ARG A 163 -10.53 -1.50 -0.25
C ARG A 163 -11.90 -0.86 -0.09
N ILE A 164 -12.98 -1.62 -0.31
CA ILE A 164 -14.37 -1.14 -0.14
C ILE A 164 -14.56 -0.60 1.28
N VAL A 165 -14.17 -1.36 2.29
CA VAL A 165 -14.32 -0.95 3.70
C VAL A 165 -13.48 0.29 4.02
N ARG A 166 -12.21 0.32 3.60
CA ARG A 166 -11.32 1.47 3.84
C ARG A 166 -11.81 2.73 3.13
N ASP A 167 -12.10 2.64 1.84
CA ASP A 167 -12.41 3.80 1.00
C ASP A 167 -13.74 4.44 1.41
N ALA A 168 -14.74 3.64 1.81
CA ALA A 168 -15.98 4.16 2.39
C ALA A 168 -15.73 4.91 3.70
N ARG A 169 -14.80 4.43 4.53
CA ARG A 169 -14.50 5.04 5.85
C ARG A 169 -13.64 6.30 5.75
N THR A 170 -12.61 6.32 4.89
CA THR A 170 -11.55 7.32 4.94
C THR A 170 -11.42 8.19 3.70
N ARG A 171 -11.96 7.75 2.55
CA ARG A 171 -11.76 8.42 1.27
C ARG A 171 -13.05 9.01 0.68
N GLY A 172 -14.19 8.77 1.34
CA GLY A 172 -15.49 9.23 0.87
C GLY A 172 -15.95 8.59 -0.45
N THR A 173 -15.33 7.44 -0.83
CA THR A 173 -15.65 6.68 -2.03
C THR A 173 -16.57 5.52 -1.64
N ASN A 174 -17.74 5.42 -2.25
CA ASN A 174 -18.70 4.36 -1.94
C ASN A 174 -18.29 3.01 -2.57
N ALA A 175 -19.01 1.94 -2.21
CA ALA A 175 -18.69 0.58 -2.66
C ALA A 175 -18.84 0.42 -4.19
N MET A 176 -19.86 1.04 -4.80
CA MET A 176 -20.07 1.01 -6.25
C MET A 176 -18.89 1.65 -6.99
N GLU A 177 -18.50 2.86 -6.59
CA GLU A 177 -17.35 3.57 -7.17
C GLU A 177 -16.04 2.77 -7.01
N THR A 178 -15.86 2.13 -5.84
CA THR A 178 -14.67 1.30 -5.58
C THR A 178 -14.63 0.08 -6.51
N ILE A 179 -15.77 -0.58 -6.73
CA ILE A 179 -15.87 -1.71 -7.68
C ILE A 179 -15.64 -1.23 -9.10
N ALA A 180 -16.23 -0.10 -9.52
CA ALA A 180 -16.05 0.48 -10.85
C ALA A 180 -14.57 0.80 -11.17
N MET A 181 -13.82 1.29 -10.18
CA MET A 181 -12.39 1.59 -10.32
C MET A 181 -11.48 0.34 -10.30
N TRP A 182 -11.96 -0.79 -9.79
CA TRP A 182 -11.13 -1.96 -9.55
C TRP A 182 -10.42 -2.53 -10.77
N PRO A 183 -11.03 -2.61 -11.97
CA PRO A 183 -10.32 -3.05 -13.19
C PRO A 183 -9.08 -2.20 -13.52
N SER A 184 -9.14 -0.88 -13.34
CA SER A 184 -8.01 0.03 -13.55
C SER A 184 -6.89 -0.24 -12.54
N VAL A 185 -7.23 -0.40 -11.26
CA VAL A 185 -6.26 -0.78 -10.21
C VAL A 185 -5.57 -2.09 -10.56
N ARG A 186 -6.34 -3.10 -11.00
CA ARG A 186 -5.80 -4.40 -11.41
C ARG A 186 -4.87 -4.31 -12.63
N LYS A 187 -5.17 -3.39 -13.55
CA LYS A 187 -4.27 -3.10 -14.68
C LYS A 187 -2.95 -2.53 -14.16
N GLY A 188 -2.98 -1.50 -13.33
CA GLY A 188 -1.78 -0.90 -12.75
C GLY A 188 -0.92 -1.92 -11.98
N GLU A 189 -1.55 -2.82 -11.20
CA GLU A 189 -0.84 -3.89 -10.50
C GLU A 189 -0.10 -4.84 -11.44
N ARG A 190 -0.75 -5.26 -12.54
CA ARG A 190 -0.14 -6.16 -13.54
C ARG A 190 1.02 -5.51 -14.29
N GLU A 191 0.96 -4.21 -14.50
CA GLU A 191 1.98 -3.48 -15.24
C GLU A 191 3.15 -3.01 -14.35
N ASN A 192 2.85 -2.61 -13.10
CA ASN A 192 3.81 -1.87 -12.27
C ASN A 192 4.24 -2.59 -10.99
N ILE A 193 3.61 -3.70 -10.60
CA ILE A 193 3.93 -4.38 -9.33
C ILE A 193 4.33 -5.83 -9.56
N PHE A 194 3.46 -6.64 -10.17
CA PHE A 194 3.70 -8.08 -10.29
C PHE A 194 4.94 -8.46 -11.11
N PRO A 195 5.33 -7.73 -12.18
CA PRO A 195 6.57 -8.02 -12.90
C PRO A 195 7.84 -7.90 -12.05
N PHE A 196 7.76 -7.16 -10.93
CA PHE A 196 8.91 -6.88 -10.05
C PHE A 196 8.89 -7.67 -8.75
N GLN A 197 7.88 -8.51 -8.50
CA GLN A 197 7.75 -9.21 -7.22
C GLN A 197 8.93 -10.14 -6.91
N GLU A 198 9.52 -10.77 -7.95
CA GLU A 198 10.68 -11.65 -7.83
C GLU A 198 11.98 -10.89 -7.46
N GLN A 199 11.97 -9.56 -7.52
CA GLN A 199 13.09 -8.72 -7.10
C GLN A 199 13.10 -8.44 -5.59
N ALA A 200 12.11 -8.94 -4.86
CA ALA A 200 12.06 -8.78 -3.41
C ALA A 200 13.04 -9.75 -2.71
N ASP A 201 13.75 -9.24 -1.71
CA ASP A 201 14.58 -10.07 -0.84
C ASP A 201 13.70 -10.99 0.05
N VAL A 202 12.49 -10.52 0.41
CA VAL A 202 11.50 -11.31 1.18
C VAL A 202 10.08 -10.96 0.77
N MET A 203 9.19 -11.93 0.91
CA MET A 203 7.74 -11.75 0.80
C MET A 203 7.10 -11.78 2.19
N PHE A 204 6.18 -10.86 2.43
CA PHE A 204 5.38 -10.81 3.65
C PHE A 204 3.91 -11.04 3.34
N ASN A 205 3.33 -12.08 3.94
CA ASN A 205 1.89 -12.33 3.85
C ASN A 205 1.14 -11.46 4.87
N SER A 206 0.30 -10.56 4.41
CA SER A 206 -0.50 -9.66 5.24
C SER A 206 -1.92 -10.19 5.54
N ALA A 207 -2.30 -11.34 4.97
CA ALA A 207 -3.60 -11.94 5.23
C ALA A 207 -3.69 -12.47 6.66
N LEU A 208 -4.83 -12.26 7.30
CA LEU A 208 -5.15 -12.81 8.61
C LEU A 208 -6.30 -13.82 8.46
N VAL A 209 -6.16 -15.00 9.05
CA VAL A 209 -7.14 -16.09 8.89
C VAL A 209 -8.57 -15.68 9.25
N TYR A 210 -8.75 -14.82 10.25
CA TYR A 210 -10.06 -14.36 10.73
C TYR A 210 -10.57 -13.11 9.99
N GLU A 211 -9.80 -12.56 9.09
CA GLU A 211 -10.09 -11.28 8.45
C GLU A 211 -11.38 -11.26 7.65
N PRO A 212 -11.73 -12.28 6.82
CA PRO A 212 -12.99 -12.28 6.10
C PRO A 212 -14.22 -12.20 7.02
N ALA A 213 -14.16 -12.84 8.19
CA ALA A 213 -15.21 -12.80 9.19
C ALA A 213 -15.40 -11.40 9.80
N VAL A 214 -14.31 -10.67 10.00
CA VAL A 214 -14.36 -9.29 10.50
C VAL A 214 -14.79 -8.32 9.41
N LEU A 215 -14.21 -8.42 8.22
CA LEU A 215 -14.54 -7.54 7.09
C LEU A 215 -16.00 -7.69 6.68
N LYS A 216 -16.59 -8.86 6.81
CA LYS A 216 -18.01 -9.12 6.56
C LYS A 216 -18.89 -8.08 7.25
N VAL A 217 -18.68 -7.82 8.54
CA VAL A 217 -19.49 -6.89 9.35
C VAL A 217 -19.56 -5.49 8.74
N TYR A 218 -18.45 -5.05 8.11
CA TYR A 218 -18.34 -3.72 7.52
C TYR A 218 -18.71 -3.70 6.03
N ALA A 219 -18.38 -4.75 5.30
CA ALA A 219 -18.55 -4.78 3.85
C ALA A 219 -20.01 -5.08 3.44
N GLU A 220 -20.72 -5.96 4.15
CA GLU A 220 -22.11 -6.34 3.80
C GLU A 220 -23.05 -5.14 3.68
N PRO A 221 -23.14 -4.22 4.65
CA PRO A 221 -24.02 -3.06 4.52
C PRO A 221 -23.69 -2.18 3.31
N LEU A 222 -22.39 -2.03 2.99
CA LEU A 222 -21.92 -1.22 1.86
C LEU A 222 -22.29 -1.88 0.52
N LEU A 223 -22.16 -3.20 0.43
CA LEU A 223 -22.49 -3.97 -0.78
C LEU A 223 -24.00 -4.08 -1.00
N PHE A 224 -24.80 -4.22 0.07
CA PHE A 224 -26.26 -4.22 0.00
C PHE A 224 -26.84 -2.89 -0.47
N GLY A 225 -26.11 -1.79 -0.27
CA GLY A 225 -26.51 -0.45 -0.73
C GLY A 225 -26.38 -0.25 -2.25
N ILE A 226 -25.84 -1.22 -3.02
CA ILE A 226 -25.71 -1.09 -4.48
C ILE A 226 -27.01 -1.52 -5.15
N GLU A 227 -27.59 -0.63 -5.94
CA GLU A 227 -28.88 -0.84 -6.62
C GLU A 227 -28.76 -1.86 -7.76
N ARG A 228 -29.87 -2.55 -8.07
CA ARG A 228 -29.87 -3.68 -9.02
C ARG A 228 -29.65 -3.29 -10.48
N ASP A 229 -29.91 -2.05 -10.82
CA ASP A 229 -29.71 -1.47 -12.15
C ASP A 229 -28.28 -0.94 -12.40
N CYS A 230 -27.44 -0.92 -11.37
CA CYS A 230 -26.05 -0.56 -11.50
C CYS A 230 -25.21 -1.68 -12.14
N PRO A 231 -24.25 -1.36 -13.03
CA PRO A 231 -23.35 -2.35 -13.62
C PRO A 231 -22.56 -3.18 -12.59
N GLU A 232 -22.22 -2.57 -11.45
CA GLU A 232 -21.45 -3.15 -10.35
C GLU A 232 -22.24 -4.13 -9.49
N TYR A 233 -23.58 -4.20 -9.66
CA TYR A 233 -24.44 -5.03 -8.84
C TYR A 233 -24.08 -6.52 -8.88
N LEU A 234 -23.73 -7.04 -10.05
CA LEU A 234 -23.37 -8.46 -10.18
C LEU A 234 -22.10 -8.80 -9.37
N GLU A 235 -21.13 -7.91 -9.37
CA GLU A 235 -19.90 -8.07 -8.58
C GLU A 235 -20.19 -7.92 -7.08
N ALA A 236 -21.01 -6.96 -6.69
CA ALA A 236 -21.45 -6.80 -5.31
C ALA A 236 -22.16 -8.07 -4.80
N LYS A 237 -23.07 -8.63 -5.60
CA LYS A 237 -23.77 -9.88 -5.28
C LYS A 237 -22.81 -11.06 -5.17
N ARG A 238 -21.79 -11.14 -6.02
CA ARG A 238 -20.75 -12.17 -5.96
C ARG A 238 -19.96 -12.08 -4.66
N LEU A 239 -19.54 -10.87 -4.26
CA LEU A 239 -18.83 -10.62 -3.01
C LEU A 239 -19.70 -10.92 -1.77
N LEU A 240 -20.97 -10.54 -1.78
CA LEU A 240 -21.91 -10.91 -0.72
C LEU A 240 -22.01 -12.43 -0.57
N LYS A 241 -22.11 -13.15 -1.69
CA LYS A 241 -22.17 -14.62 -1.69
C LYS A 241 -20.87 -15.25 -1.17
N LEU A 242 -19.73 -14.64 -1.44
CA LEU A 242 -18.44 -15.03 -0.86
C LEU A 242 -18.43 -14.84 0.65
N LEU A 243 -18.92 -13.70 1.13
CA LEU A 243 -18.97 -13.39 2.57
C LEU A 243 -19.95 -14.30 3.34
N ASP A 244 -20.95 -14.88 2.69
CA ASP A 244 -21.90 -15.82 3.32
C ASP A 244 -21.23 -17.09 3.86
N TYR A 245 -20.04 -17.45 3.37
CA TYR A 245 -19.29 -18.60 3.90
C TYR A 245 -18.64 -18.33 5.27
N PHE A 246 -18.64 -17.09 5.74
CA PHE A 246 -18.02 -16.70 6.99
C PHE A 246 -19.04 -16.24 8.03
N LEU A 247 -18.89 -16.69 9.27
CA LEU A 247 -19.64 -16.13 10.39
C LEU A 247 -19.09 -14.73 10.74
N PRO A 248 -19.97 -13.75 11.02
CA PRO A 248 -19.50 -12.40 11.35
C PRO A 248 -18.76 -12.40 12.69
N MET A 249 -17.64 -11.68 12.75
CA MET A 249 -16.83 -11.50 13.97
C MET A 249 -16.65 -10.02 14.26
N PRO A 250 -16.94 -9.55 15.50
CA PRO A 250 -16.70 -8.15 15.88
C PRO A 250 -15.20 -7.83 15.94
N ALA A 251 -14.85 -6.56 15.70
CA ALA A 251 -13.48 -6.12 15.71
C ALA A 251 -12.92 -5.80 17.11
N ASP A 252 -13.73 -5.85 18.18
CA ASP A 252 -13.36 -5.35 19.51
C ASP A 252 -12.09 -5.99 20.10
N GLY A 253 -11.92 -7.30 19.89
CA GLY A 253 -10.76 -8.05 20.36
C GLY A 253 -9.50 -7.90 19.50
N ILE A 254 -9.54 -7.15 18.39
CA ILE A 254 -8.39 -7.00 17.50
C ILE A 254 -7.46 -5.91 18.03
N PRO A 255 -6.15 -6.20 18.19
CA PRO A 255 -5.18 -5.21 18.63
C PRO A 255 -5.16 -3.97 17.73
N ASN A 256 -4.98 -2.79 18.33
CA ASN A 256 -4.98 -1.52 17.59
C ASN A 256 -3.78 -1.35 16.63
N ASN A 257 -2.73 -2.13 16.79
CA ASN A 257 -1.59 -2.19 15.87
C ASN A 257 -1.71 -3.29 14.78
N SER A 258 -2.88 -3.97 14.71
CA SER A 258 -3.12 -4.98 13.66
C SER A 258 -3.20 -4.32 12.28
N LEU A 259 -2.71 -5.02 11.24
CA LEU A 259 -2.85 -4.61 9.84
C LEU A 259 -4.33 -4.39 9.44
N LEU A 260 -5.23 -5.20 10.01
CA LEU A 260 -6.66 -5.10 9.73
C LEU A 260 -7.26 -3.76 10.16
N ARG A 261 -6.69 -3.12 11.19
CA ARG A 261 -7.14 -1.81 11.67
C ARG A 261 -6.98 -0.67 10.66
N GLU A 262 -6.10 -0.81 9.68
CA GLU A 262 -6.02 0.10 8.52
C GLU A 262 -7.35 0.17 7.78
N PHE A 263 -8.04 -0.95 7.66
CA PHE A 263 -9.29 -1.07 6.90
C PHE A 263 -10.52 -0.79 7.75
N VAL A 264 -10.65 -1.45 8.90
CA VAL A 264 -11.85 -1.35 9.74
C VAL A 264 -11.83 -0.18 10.76
N GLY A 265 -10.71 0.50 10.89
CA GLY A 265 -10.56 1.61 11.83
C GLY A 265 -10.00 1.21 13.19
N GLY A 266 -9.74 2.22 14.03
CA GLY A 266 -9.16 2.03 15.36
C GLY A 266 -7.67 1.67 15.36
N SER A 267 -6.95 2.02 14.29
CA SER A 267 -5.48 1.88 14.24
C SER A 267 -4.81 2.86 15.20
N CYS A 268 -3.73 2.41 15.86
CA CYS A 268 -2.82 3.30 16.61
C CYS A 268 -1.85 4.04 15.67
N PHE A 269 -1.85 3.71 14.39
CA PHE A 269 -1.05 4.38 13.37
C PHE A 269 -1.90 5.39 12.60
N ASN A 270 -1.26 6.42 12.10
CA ASN A 270 -1.87 7.34 11.15
C ASN A 270 -1.82 6.70 9.75
N VAL A 271 -2.94 6.09 9.33
CA VAL A 271 -3.07 5.30 8.10
C VAL A 271 -4.29 5.71 7.29
#